data_a0c0d2b0705095c5697518ad554f7d36
#
_entry.id   a0c0d2b0705095c5697518ad554f7d36
#
_cell.length_a   1.000
_cell.length_b   1.000
_cell.length_c   1.000
_cell.angle_alpha   90.00
_cell.angle_beta   90.00
_cell.angle_gamma   90.00
#
_symmetry.space_group_name_H-M   'P 1'
#
loop_
_entity.id
_entity.type
_entity.pdbx_description
1 polymer ?
#
loop_
_entity_poly.entity_id
_entity_poly.type
_entity_poly.pdbx_seq_one_letter_code
_entity_poly.pdbx_strand_id
1 'polypeptide(L)'
;MKIEDIKFKAKRLDNKEWVEGSFVVMNIAALSKTTIGIVAAGGATLHEVDPSTVCQFTGLTDYDGKDLYEGDIISFSDSYNQVVWEDDLCAFVLVGVESHSYYVHCDILKNCPFYIVGNKIDKEK
;
A
#
# COMPACT_ATOMS: atom_id res chain seq x y z
N MET A 1 -6.64 15.25 -6.05
CA MET A 1 -5.91 13.98 -6.23
C MET A 1 -5.69 13.73 -7.71
N LYS A 2 -4.48 13.43 -8.09
CA LYS A 2 -4.18 13.13 -9.50
C LYS A 2 -4.56 11.69 -9.83
N ILE A 3 -5.04 11.46 -11.05
CA ILE A 3 -5.45 10.11 -11.47
C ILE A 3 -4.29 9.13 -11.40
N GLU A 4 -3.08 9.55 -11.77
CA GLU A 4 -1.89 8.70 -11.69
C GLU A 4 -1.51 8.29 -10.27
N ASP A 5 -2.05 8.97 -9.26
CA ASP A 5 -1.83 8.62 -7.84
C ASP A 5 -2.86 7.63 -7.30
N ILE A 6 -3.88 7.28 -8.11
CA ILE A 6 -4.89 6.30 -7.73
C ILE A 6 -4.41 4.92 -8.19
N LYS A 7 -3.65 4.25 -7.34
CA LYS A 7 -3.13 2.91 -7.63
C LYS A 7 -2.95 2.12 -6.34
N PHE A 8 -2.84 0.81 -6.51
CA PHE A 8 -2.77 -0.15 -5.43
C PHE A 8 -1.71 -1.19 -5.75
N LYS A 9 -1.23 -1.88 -4.75
CA LYS A 9 -0.44 -3.10 -4.93
C LYS A 9 -0.99 -4.22 -4.05
N ALA A 10 -0.76 -5.45 -4.47
CA ALA A 10 -1.20 -6.62 -3.71
C ALA A 10 -0.37 -7.83 -4.13
N LYS A 11 -0.42 -8.90 -3.34
CA LYS A 11 0.25 -10.16 -3.67
C LYS A 11 -0.63 -10.98 -4.60
N ARG A 12 -0.08 -11.45 -5.71
CA ARG A 12 -0.79 -12.33 -6.64
C ARG A 12 -1.06 -13.68 -5.97
N LEU A 13 -2.21 -14.25 -6.28
CA LEU A 13 -2.56 -15.58 -5.75
C LEU A 13 -1.68 -16.68 -6.35
N ASP A 14 -1.25 -16.54 -7.61
CA ASP A 14 -0.54 -17.60 -8.32
C ASP A 14 0.94 -17.72 -7.93
N ASN A 15 1.64 -16.61 -7.72
CA ASN A 15 3.08 -16.64 -7.44
C ASN A 15 3.50 -15.89 -6.18
N LYS A 16 2.53 -15.26 -5.50
CA LYS A 16 2.76 -14.46 -4.26
C LYS A 16 3.73 -13.30 -4.43
N GLU A 17 3.90 -12.85 -5.66
CA GLU A 17 4.69 -11.65 -5.95
C GLU A 17 3.80 -10.40 -5.95
N TRP A 18 4.38 -9.26 -5.64
CA TRP A 18 3.68 -7.99 -5.70
C TRP A 18 3.33 -7.63 -7.14
N VAL A 19 2.10 -7.15 -7.35
CA VAL A 19 1.66 -6.53 -8.60
C VAL A 19 1.05 -5.18 -8.26
N GLU A 20 1.29 -4.21 -9.11
CA GLU A 20 0.90 -2.82 -8.90
C GLU A 20 0.07 -2.35 -10.08
N GLY A 21 -0.99 -1.58 -9.80
CA GLY A 21 -1.86 -1.04 -10.85
C GLY A 21 -3.25 -0.68 -10.33
N SER A 22 -4.24 -0.82 -11.21
CA SER A 22 -5.63 -0.48 -10.92
C SER A 22 -6.34 -1.63 -10.20
N PHE A 23 -6.96 -1.33 -9.08
CA PHE A 23 -7.70 -2.31 -8.29
C PHE A 23 -9.09 -2.53 -8.88
N VAL A 24 -9.48 -3.80 -9.01
CA VAL A 24 -10.76 -4.19 -9.60
C VAL A 24 -11.46 -5.21 -8.73
N VAL A 25 -12.75 -4.96 -8.48
CA VAL A 25 -13.65 -5.95 -7.87
C VAL A 25 -14.71 -6.28 -8.92
N MET A 26 -14.73 -7.52 -9.40
CA MET A 26 -15.68 -7.97 -10.40
C MET A 26 -16.65 -8.98 -9.81
N ASN A 27 -17.95 -8.66 -9.88
CA ASN A 27 -19.01 -9.59 -9.51
C ASN A 27 -19.64 -10.15 -10.78
N ILE A 28 -19.43 -11.44 -11.02
CA ILE A 28 -20.03 -12.13 -12.15
C ILE A 28 -21.23 -12.91 -11.64
N ALA A 29 -22.41 -12.29 -11.71
CA ALA A 29 -23.64 -12.85 -11.16
C ALA A 29 -23.97 -14.24 -11.70
N ALA A 30 -23.73 -14.47 -13.01
CA ALA A 30 -24.00 -15.75 -13.62
C ALA A 30 -23.14 -16.89 -13.06
N LEU A 31 -21.99 -16.58 -12.48
CA LEU A 31 -21.07 -17.57 -11.90
C LEU A 31 -21.08 -17.53 -10.38
N SER A 32 -21.89 -16.66 -9.77
CA SER A 32 -21.92 -16.44 -8.33
C SER A 32 -20.52 -16.24 -7.74
N LYS A 33 -19.67 -15.53 -8.50
CA LYS A 33 -18.27 -15.37 -8.16
C LYS A 33 -17.87 -13.90 -8.09
N THR A 34 -17.12 -13.53 -7.05
CA THR A 34 -16.46 -12.23 -6.94
C THR A 34 -14.97 -12.43 -7.17
N THR A 35 -14.42 -11.70 -8.12
CA THR A 35 -13.00 -11.70 -8.40
C THR A 35 -12.38 -10.38 -7.94
N ILE A 36 -11.32 -10.44 -7.16
CA ILE A 36 -10.56 -9.28 -6.69
C ILE A 36 -9.19 -9.34 -7.35
N GLY A 37 -8.83 -8.27 -8.03
CA GLY A 37 -7.58 -8.29 -8.78
C GLY A 37 -7.01 -6.92 -9.06
N ILE A 38 -5.85 -6.93 -9.71
CA ILE A 38 -5.16 -5.73 -10.16
C ILE A 38 -4.82 -5.88 -11.64
N VAL A 39 -5.16 -4.85 -12.40
CA VAL A 39 -4.70 -4.72 -13.79
C VAL A 39 -3.38 -3.96 -13.74
N ALA A 40 -2.30 -4.64 -14.12
CA ALA A 40 -0.96 -4.06 -14.04
C ALA A 40 -0.82 -2.83 -14.94
N ALA A 41 -0.02 -1.87 -14.47
CA ALA A 41 0.25 -0.64 -15.21
C ALA A 41 0.86 -0.97 -16.59
N GLY A 42 0.30 -0.37 -17.63
CA GLY A 42 0.76 -0.60 -19.00
C GLY A 42 0.31 -1.91 -19.63
N GLY A 43 -0.44 -2.74 -18.89
CA GLY A 43 -0.93 -4.03 -19.38
C GLY A 43 -2.45 -4.08 -19.41
N ALA A 44 -2.97 -5.17 -19.99
CA ALA A 44 -4.40 -5.41 -20.04
C ALA A 44 -4.81 -6.67 -19.28
N THR A 45 -3.86 -7.32 -18.59
CA THR A 45 -4.11 -8.57 -17.87
C THR A 45 -4.53 -8.31 -16.44
N LEU A 46 -5.65 -8.91 -16.04
CA LEU A 46 -6.08 -8.91 -14.65
C LEU A 46 -5.36 -10.01 -13.89
N HIS A 47 -4.72 -9.67 -12.81
CA HIS A 47 -4.09 -10.64 -11.91
C HIS A 47 -4.92 -10.75 -10.64
N GLU A 48 -5.42 -11.96 -10.36
CA GLU A 48 -6.12 -12.18 -9.09
C GLU A 48 -5.14 -12.05 -7.93
N VAL A 49 -5.58 -11.37 -6.87
CA VAL A 49 -4.73 -11.07 -5.73
C VAL A 49 -5.38 -11.53 -4.42
N ASP A 50 -4.55 -11.70 -3.40
CA ASP A 50 -5.01 -11.96 -2.03
C ASP A 50 -5.57 -10.66 -1.46
N PRO A 51 -6.87 -10.60 -1.14
CA PRO A 51 -7.50 -9.37 -0.65
C PRO A 51 -6.86 -8.81 0.61
N SER A 52 -6.29 -9.67 1.46
CA SER A 52 -5.66 -9.23 2.72
C SER A 52 -4.36 -8.47 2.48
N THR A 53 -3.81 -8.50 1.27
CA THR A 53 -2.54 -7.88 0.93
C THR A 53 -2.69 -6.58 0.16
N VAL A 54 -3.90 -6.12 -0.08
CA VAL A 54 -4.15 -4.91 -0.87
C VAL A 54 -3.70 -3.68 -0.10
N CYS A 55 -2.81 -2.90 -0.71
CA CYS A 55 -2.26 -1.68 -0.14
C CYS A 55 -2.47 -0.52 -1.10
N GLN A 56 -2.98 0.59 -0.58
CA GLN A 56 -3.21 1.79 -1.39
C GLN A 56 -1.96 2.68 -1.41
N PHE A 57 -1.68 3.25 -2.58
CA PHE A 57 -0.61 4.25 -2.73
C PHE A 57 -0.98 5.52 -1.96
N THR A 58 -0.03 6.05 -1.20
CA THR A 58 -0.25 7.25 -0.38
C THR A 58 -0.12 8.56 -1.16
N GLY A 59 0.44 8.53 -2.36
CA GLY A 59 0.77 9.73 -3.12
C GLY A 59 2.18 10.25 -2.87
N LEU A 60 2.93 9.61 -1.99
CA LEU A 60 4.28 10.03 -1.61
C LEU A 60 5.33 9.07 -2.13
N THR A 61 6.53 9.58 -2.38
CA THR A 61 7.69 8.77 -2.76
C THR A 61 8.82 8.99 -1.76
N ASP A 62 9.65 7.98 -1.55
CA ASP A 62 10.78 8.11 -0.64
C ASP A 62 11.95 8.84 -1.30
N TYR A 63 13.05 8.98 -0.57
CA TYR A 63 14.23 9.69 -1.06
C TYR A 63 14.84 9.03 -2.31
N ASP A 64 14.67 7.70 -2.45
CA ASP A 64 15.14 6.95 -3.62
C ASP A 64 14.14 6.93 -4.78
N GLY A 65 13.01 7.61 -4.65
CA GLY A 65 11.98 7.64 -5.67
C GLY A 65 11.02 6.47 -5.67
N LYS A 66 11.01 5.66 -4.61
CA LYS A 66 10.08 4.52 -4.48
C LYS A 66 8.74 4.99 -3.97
N ASP A 67 7.66 4.44 -4.52
CA ASP A 67 6.30 4.75 -4.10
C ASP A 67 6.02 4.21 -2.70
N LEU A 68 5.40 5.05 -1.87
CA LEU A 68 5.02 4.68 -0.51
C LEU A 68 3.58 4.20 -0.46
N TYR A 69 3.39 2.97 0.02
CA TYR A 69 2.08 2.34 0.14
C TYR A 69 1.70 2.14 1.60
N GLU A 70 0.40 2.03 1.84
CA GLU A 70 -0.13 1.59 3.12
C GLU A 70 0.54 0.28 3.56
N GLY A 71 0.93 0.20 4.83
CA GLY A 71 1.61 -0.98 5.35
C GLY A 71 3.11 -0.97 5.19
N ASP A 72 3.67 -0.03 4.42
CA ASP A 72 5.12 0.08 4.30
C ASP A 72 5.74 0.53 5.62
N ILE A 73 6.95 0.03 5.87
CA ILE A 73 7.75 0.41 7.03
C ILE A 73 8.86 1.31 6.53
N ILE A 74 8.99 2.47 7.18
CA ILE A 74 9.96 3.48 6.77
C ILE A 74 10.96 3.78 7.89
N SER A 75 12.16 4.17 7.49
CA SER A 75 13.15 4.77 8.36
C SER A 75 13.01 6.28 8.27
N PHE A 76 12.67 6.90 9.37
CA PHE A 76 12.41 8.34 9.45
C PHE A 76 12.81 8.85 10.82
N SER A 77 13.63 9.91 10.86
CA SER A 77 14.05 10.56 12.12
C SER A 77 14.60 9.57 13.15
N ASP A 78 15.50 8.68 12.72
CA ASP A 78 16.17 7.68 13.56
C ASP A 78 15.23 6.65 14.18
N SER A 79 14.03 6.50 13.64
CA SER A 79 13.09 5.48 14.10
C SER A 79 12.43 4.79 12.92
N TYR A 80 11.82 3.62 13.20
CA TYR A 80 11.04 2.88 12.23
C TYR A 80 9.56 3.11 12.48
N ASN A 81 8.84 3.44 11.42
CA ASN A 81 7.41 3.72 11.49
C ASN A 81 6.69 2.96 10.40
N GLN A 82 5.45 2.54 10.68
CA GLN A 82 4.59 1.88 9.71
C GLN A 82 3.52 2.85 9.23
N VAL A 83 3.24 2.84 7.93
CA VAL A 83 2.14 3.61 7.34
C VAL A 83 0.84 2.86 7.57
N VAL A 84 -0.12 3.51 8.24
CA VAL A 84 -1.42 2.92 8.58
C VAL A 84 -2.52 3.84 8.12
N TRP A 85 -3.61 3.27 7.57
CA TRP A 85 -4.82 4.03 7.34
C TRP A 85 -5.61 4.13 8.64
N GLU A 86 -5.92 5.36 9.07
CA GLU A 86 -6.69 5.60 10.29
C GLU A 86 -8.08 6.09 9.93
N ASP A 87 -9.09 5.25 10.15
CA ASP A 87 -10.48 5.56 9.78
C ASP A 87 -11.01 6.80 10.47
N ASP A 88 -10.70 6.98 11.74
CA ASP A 88 -11.19 8.12 12.52
C ASP A 88 -10.66 9.46 12.02
N LEU A 89 -9.48 9.44 11.41
CA LEU A 89 -8.85 10.64 10.86
C LEU A 89 -9.02 10.75 9.35
N CYS A 90 -9.54 9.71 8.69
CA CYS A 90 -9.63 9.61 7.24
C CYS A 90 -8.30 9.94 6.56
N ALA A 91 -7.22 9.39 7.08
CA ALA A 91 -5.88 9.75 6.62
C ALA A 91 -4.88 8.64 6.88
N PHE A 92 -3.78 8.68 6.12
CA PHE A 92 -2.63 7.84 6.41
C PHE A 92 -1.81 8.49 7.52
N VAL A 93 -1.41 7.68 8.48
CA VAL A 93 -0.60 8.13 9.63
C VAL A 93 0.61 7.23 9.81
N LEU A 94 1.59 7.71 10.55
CA LEU A 94 2.77 6.94 10.92
C LEU A 94 2.61 6.44 12.35
N VAL A 95 2.82 5.16 12.54
CA VAL A 95 2.79 4.53 13.86
C VAL A 95 4.16 3.92 14.13
N GLY A 96 4.75 4.24 15.26
CA GLY A 96 6.04 3.68 15.66
C GLY A 96 5.98 2.17 15.75
N VAL A 97 6.95 1.49 15.12
CA VAL A 97 6.97 0.02 15.10
C VAL A 97 7.15 -0.55 16.51
N GLU A 98 7.92 0.10 17.33
CA GLU A 98 8.19 -0.37 18.68
C GLU A 98 7.21 0.19 19.73
N SER A 99 6.84 1.46 19.63
CA SER A 99 6.03 2.12 20.64
C SER A 99 4.54 1.89 20.50
N HIS A 100 4.05 1.72 19.28
CA HIS A 100 2.63 1.51 18.92
C HIS A 100 1.66 2.60 19.39
N SER A 101 2.15 3.66 20.02
CA SER A 101 1.30 4.65 20.68
C SER A 101 1.36 6.04 20.06
N TYR A 102 1.98 6.16 18.91
CA TYR A 102 2.28 7.47 18.35
C TYR A 102 1.72 7.59 16.94
N TYR A 103 0.86 8.59 16.74
CA TYR A 103 0.26 8.87 15.46
C TYR A 103 0.74 10.22 14.93
N VAL A 104 1.40 10.21 13.81
CA VAL A 104 1.80 11.42 13.09
C VAL A 104 1.23 11.34 11.69
N HIS A 105 0.62 12.42 11.23
CA HIS A 105 0.08 12.50 9.88
C HIS A 105 1.19 12.31 8.85
N CYS A 106 0.93 11.51 7.79
CA CYS A 106 1.94 11.23 6.77
C CYS A 106 2.40 12.46 6.00
N ASP A 107 1.67 13.57 6.03
CA ASP A 107 2.05 14.77 5.31
C ASP A 107 3.39 15.36 5.79
N ILE A 108 3.84 15.02 7.00
CA ILE A 108 5.15 15.43 7.50
C ILE A 108 6.27 14.92 6.57
N LEU A 109 6.05 13.81 5.87
CA LEU A 109 7.05 13.21 4.99
C LEU A 109 7.29 14.03 3.72
N LYS A 110 6.42 14.98 3.40
CA LYS A 110 6.60 15.83 2.22
C LYS A 110 7.84 16.71 2.32
N ASN A 111 8.26 17.04 3.53
CA ASN A 111 9.36 17.96 3.77
C ASN A 111 10.55 17.31 4.48
N CYS A 112 10.51 16.02 4.70
CA CYS A 112 11.56 15.30 5.40
C CYS A 112 11.95 14.06 4.63
N PRO A 113 13.24 13.78 4.46
CA PRO A 113 13.67 12.57 3.77
C PRO A 113 13.32 11.33 4.60
N PHE A 114 12.92 10.28 3.91
CA PHE A 114 12.64 8.99 4.52
C PHE A 114 12.97 7.88 3.52
N TYR A 115 13.14 6.65 4.01
CA TYR A 115 13.44 5.50 3.17
C TYR A 115 12.49 4.36 3.51
N ILE A 116 11.97 3.69 2.47
CA ILE A 116 11.15 2.50 2.64
C ILE A 116 12.10 1.33 2.90
N VAL A 117 11.90 0.63 4.03
CA VAL A 117 12.77 -0.49 4.42
C VAL A 117 12.04 -1.84 4.42
N GLY A 118 10.75 -1.85 4.18
CA GLY A 118 9.98 -3.08 4.13
C GLY A 118 8.49 -2.84 4.11
N ASN A 119 7.72 -3.93 4.26
CA ASN A 119 6.27 -3.86 4.34
C ASN A 119 5.80 -4.89 5.38
N LYS A 120 4.74 -4.57 6.13
CA LYS A 120 4.23 -5.44 7.18
C LYS A 120 3.88 -6.84 6.69
N ILE A 121 3.37 -6.94 5.44
CA ILE A 121 2.94 -8.21 4.86
C ILE A 121 4.13 -9.14 4.64
N ASP A 122 5.25 -8.61 4.16
CA ASP A 122 6.45 -9.39 3.95
C ASP A 122 7.09 -9.84 5.27
N LYS A 123 6.87 -9.09 6.35
CA LYS A 123 7.41 -9.42 7.68
C LYS A 123 6.60 -10.45 8.43
N GLU A 124 5.36 -10.68 8.04
CA GLU A 124 4.47 -11.64 8.69
C GLU A 124 4.67 -13.09 8.25
N LYS A 125 5.71 -13.36 7.50
CA LYS A 125 6.01 -14.71 7.02
C LYS A 125 6.65 -15.56 8.09
#